data_88d4c1f0b7bf459e9f5d26f39941fbf1
#
_entry.id   88d4c1f0b7bf459e9f5d26f39941fbf1
#
_cell.length_a   1.000
_cell.length_b   1.000
_cell.length_c   1.000
_cell.angle_alpha   90.00
_cell.angle_beta   90.00
_cell.angle_gamma   90.00
#
_symmetry.space_group_name_H-M   'P 1'
#
loop_
_entity.id
_entity.type
_entity.pdbx_description
1 polymer ?
#
loop_
_entity_poly.entity_id
_entity_poly.type
_entity_poly.pdbx_seq_one_letter_code
_entity_poly.pdbx_strand_id
1 'polypeptide(L)'
;TLLDYGCGKGRVDFFLSAQTRCQSIGVEYDDRIYAKAMENKKAAASGARTEFVLESAENFPVPVEVDRVYFFNPFSLEILRKAMARLLESCYENPREIQLFFYYPSDAYISYLMTVPELEFLDEIDCMDLFPGGDSRERVVIFTIQE
;
A
#
# COMPACT_ATOMS: atom_id res chain seq x y z
N THR A 1 8.15 -7.19 4.69
CA THR A 1 8.33 -5.79 4.26
C THR A 1 7.02 -5.24 3.71
N LEU A 2 6.63 -4.09 4.22
CA LEU A 2 5.45 -3.34 3.79
C LEU A 2 5.80 -2.40 2.64
N LEU A 3 4.96 -2.36 1.62
CA LEU A 3 5.01 -1.36 0.56
C LEU A 3 3.78 -0.45 0.69
N ASP A 4 4.02 0.85 0.77
CA ASP A 4 2.98 1.88 0.90
C ASP A 4 2.97 2.74 -0.37
N TYR A 5 1.98 2.54 -1.23
CA TYR A 5 1.81 3.34 -2.44
C TYR A 5 1.16 4.67 -2.12
N GLY A 6 1.77 5.76 -2.60
CA GLY A 6 1.31 7.11 -2.31
C GLY A 6 1.49 7.43 -0.83
N CYS A 7 2.69 7.18 -0.33
CA CYS A 7 2.98 7.23 1.11
C CYS A 7 2.84 8.62 1.74
N GLY A 8 2.76 9.67 0.92
CA GLY A 8 2.68 11.03 1.42
C GLY A 8 3.90 11.37 2.27
N LYS A 9 3.66 11.90 3.45
CA LYS A 9 4.73 12.30 4.39
C LYS A 9 5.25 11.15 5.25
N GLY A 10 4.81 9.92 4.99
CA GLY A 10 5.31 8.71 5.63
C GLY A 10 4.62 8.30 6.92
N ARG A 11 3.48 8.89 7.27
CA ARG A 11 2.80 8.62 8.55
C ARG A 11 2.54 7.13 8.78
N VAL A 12 1.96 6.44 7.81
CA VAL A 12 1.63 5.01 7.93
C VAL A 12 2.90 4.17 8.05
N ASP A 13 3.92 4.49 7.26
CA ASP A 13 5.20 3.79 7.28
C ASP A 13 5.87 3.88 8.65
N PHE A 14 5.96 5.08 9.20
CA PHE A 14 6.58 5.28 10.52
C PHE A 14 5.79 4.59 11.63
N PHE A 15 4.46 4.71 11.59
CA PHE A 15 3.59 4.11 12.60
C PHE A 15 3.69 2.58 12.59
N LEU A 16 3.53 1.96 11.43
CA LEU A 16 3.57 0.50 11.33
C LEU A 16 4.95 -0.07 11.60
N SER A 17 6.01 0.60 11.16
CA SER A 17 7.38 0.18 11.47
C SER A 17 7.69 0.29 12.97
N ALA A 18 7.12 1.29 13.66
CA ALA A 18 7.26 1.42 15.11
C ALA A 18 6.48 0.33 15.85
N GLN A 19 5.25 0.05 15.43
CA GLN A 19 4.36 -0.91 16.11
C GLN A 19 4.74 -2.36 15.86
N THR A 20 5.16 -2.70 14.66
CA THR A 20 5.39 -4.09 14.24
C THR A 20 6.85 -4.42 13.98
N ARG A 21 7.72 -3.42 14.00
CA ARG A 21 9.15 -3.52 13.64
C ARG A 21 9.36 -3.98 12.18
N CYS A 22 8.36 -3.85 11.32
CA CYS A 22 8.51 -4.20 9.92
C CYS A 22 9.42 -3.20 9.20
N GLN A 23 10.04 -3.66 8.12
CA GLN A 23 10.64 -2.77 7.14
C GLN A 23 9.51 -2.19 6.30
N SER A 24 9.57 -0.92 5.96
CA SER A 24 8.59 -0.31 5.07
C SER A 24 9.25 0.50 3.96
N ILE A 25 8.62 0.46 2.79
CA ILE A 25 9.02 1.22 1.61
C ILE A 25 7.83 2.07 1.21
N GLY A 26 8.00 3.38 1.25
CA GLY A 26 6.97 4.32 0.80
C GLY A 26 7.32 4.85 -0.58
N VAL A 27 6.36 4.78 -1.51
CA VAL A 27 6.52 5.29 -2.87
C VAL A 27 5.68 6.54 -3.03
N GLU A 28 6.31 7.64 -3.43
CA GLU A 28 5.67 8.93 -3.62
C GLU A 28 6.18 9.56 -4.92
N TYR A 29 5.28 10.05 -5.78
CA TYR A 29 5.68 10.66 -7.04
C TYR A 29 5.90 12.17 -6.96
N ASP A 30 5.33 12.84 -5.96
CA ASP A 30 5.46 14.29 -5.76
C ASP A 30 6.76 14.58 -5.00
N ASP A 31 7.66 15.31 -5.65
CA ASP A 31 9.00 15.59 -5.10
C ASP A 31 8.97 16.42 -3.82
N ARG A 32 8.00 17.32 -3.67
CA ARG A 32 7.87 18.16 -2.47
C ARG A 32 7.35 17.36 -1.29
N ILE A 33 6.40 16.47 -1.53
CA ILE A 33 5.85 15.58 -0.49
C ILE A 33 6.91 14.54 -0.09
N TYR A 34 7.62 13.99 -1.07
CA TYR A 34 8.74 13.08 -0.83
C TYR A 34 9.81 13.74 0.06
N ALA A 35 10.14 15.01 -0.20
CA ALA A 35 11.12 15.73 0.61
C ALA A 35 10.67 15.85 2.07
N LYS A 36 9.36 16.03 2.32
CA LYS A 36 8.80 16.03 3.67
C LYS A 36 8.90 14.68 4.35
N ALA A 37 8.67 13.59 3.63
CA ALA A 37 8.86 12.24 4.16
C ALA A 37 10.31 12.00 4.57
N MET A 38 11.26 12.42 3.74
CA MET A 38 12.70 12.30 4.04
C MET A 38 13.11 13.15 5.24
N GLU A 39 12.53 14.33 5.41
CA GLU A 39 12.75 15.18 6.58
C GLU A 39 12.20 14.50 7.84
N ASN A 40 10.97 13.97 7.77
CA ASN A 40 10.34 13.28 8.89
C ASN A 40 11.10 12.01 9.31
N LYS A 41 11.71 11.32 8.34
CA LYS A 41 12.52 10.13 8.61
C LYS A 41 13.65 10.41 9.59
N LYS A 42 14.27 11.57 9.51
CA LYS A 42 15.37 11.94 10.40
C LYS A 42 14.94 12.04 11.85
N ALA A 43 13.68 12.43 12.10
CA ALA A 43 13.16 12.62 13.45
C ALA A 43 12.39 11.42 14.00
N ALA A 44 11.98 10.48 13.15
CA ALA A 44 11.14 9.35 13.56
C ALA A 44 11.96 8.26 14.24
N ALA A 45 11.42 7.70 15.33
CA ALA A 45 12.04 6.58 16.03
C ALA A 45 12.23 5.35 15.14
N SER A 46 11.30 5.12 14.20
CA SER A 46 11.33 4.01 13.25
C SER A 46 12.02 4.35 11.93
N GLY A 47 12.66 5.52 11.83
CA GLY A 47 13.23 6.01 10.57
C GLY A 47 14.24 5.07 9.93
N ALA A 48 15.02 4.34 10.73
CA ALA A 48 15.99 3.38 10.21
C ALA A 48 15.36 2.18 9.50
N ARG A 49 14.07 1.89 9.77
CA ARG A 49 13.33 0.80 9.14
C ARG A 49 12.41 1.26 8.03
N THR A 50 12.43 2.55 7.70
CA THR A 50 11.62 3.13 6.62
C THR A 50 12.52 3.59 5.49
N GLU A 51 12.08 3.36 4.26
CA GLU A 51 12.75 3.81 3.05
C GLU A 51 11.71 4.50 2.18
N PHE A 52 12.07 5.61 1.55
CA PHE A 52 11.18 6.32 0.64
C PHE A 52 11.79 6.40 -0.74
N VAL A 53 10.95 6.22 -1.76
CA VAL A 53 11.36 6.23 -3.16
C VAL A 53 10.53 7.28 -3.90
N LEU A 54 11.21 8.17 -4.62
CA LEU A 54 10.56 9.15 -5.49
C LEU A 54 10.33 8.50 -6.85
N GLU A 55 9.13 7.96 -7.04
CA GLU A 55 8.76 7.26 -8.27
C GLU A 55 7.23 7.22 -8.40
N SER A 56 6.74 7.03 -9.62
CA SER A 56 5.32 6.72 -9.82
C SER A 56 5.08 5.22 -9.55
N ALA A 57 3.91 4.90 -9.02
CA ALA A 57 3.54 3.52 -8.70
C ALA A 57 3.59 2.60 -9.93
N GLU A 58 3.22 3.13 -11.09
CA GLU A 58 3.18 2.37 -12.35
C GLU A 58 4.56 1.96 -12.86
N ASN A 59 5.62 2.65 -12.43
CA ASN A 59 6.99 2.41 -12.86
C ASN A 59 7.88 1.79 -11.78
N PHE A 60 7.35 1.58 -10.59
CA PHE A 60 8.12 1.06 -9.47
C PHE A 60 8.17 -0.46 -9.52
N PRO A 61 9.36 -1.07 -9.76
CA PRO A 61 9.50 -2.52 -9.66
C PRO A 61 9.42 -2.95 -8.19
N VAL A 62 8.54 -3.92 -7.90
CA VAL A 62 8.28 -4.34 -6.53
C VAL A 62 9.39 -5.28 -6.04
N PRO A 63 10.11 -4.93 -4.98
CA PRO A 63 11.16 -5.79 -4.43
C PRO A 63 10.63 -7.13 -3.92
N VAL A 64 11.48 -8.15 -3.99
CA VAL A 64 11.14 -9.52 -3.58
C VAL A 64 10.77 -9.63 -2.10
N GLU A 65 11.28 -8.73 -1.26
CA GLU A 65 11.03 -8.70 0.17
C GLU A 65 9.61 -8.25 0.53
N VAL A 66 8.90 -7.61 -0.41
CA VAL A 66 7.55 -7.09 -0.18
C VAL A 66 6.55 -8.24 -0.10
N ASP A 67 5.85 -8.33 1.02
CA ASP A 67 4.80 -9.31 1.27
C ASP A 67 3.49 -8.69 1.79
N ARG A 68 3.51 -7.39 2.06
CA ARG A 68 2.35 -6.60 2.49
C ARG A 68 2.31 -5.31 1.71
N VAL A 69 1.13 -4.92 1.20
CA VAL A 69 0.97 -3.70 0.43
C VAL A 69 -0.24 -2.93 0.97
N TYR A 70 -0.07 -1.64 1.15
CA TYR A 70 -1.11 -0.75 1.67
C TYR A 70 -1.49 0.29 0.63
N PHE A 71 -2.81 0.51 0.48
CA PHE A 71 -3.40 1.50 -0.43
C PHE A 71 -4.45 2.33 0.31
N PHE A 72 -4.34 3.64 0.22
CA PHE A 72 -5.39 4.56 0.68
C PHE A 72 -5.81 5.45 -0.49
N ASN A 73 -6.57 4.88 -1.46
CA ASN A 73 -7.01 5.57 -2.69
C ASN A 73 -5.92 6.48 -3.29
N PRO A 74 -4.69 5.98 -3.47
CA PRO A 74 -3.57 6.86 -3.76
C PRO A 74 -3.58 7.40 -5.19
N PHE A 75 -4.33 6.80 -6.11
CA PHE A 75 -4.28 7.15 -7.53
C PHE A 75 -5.51 6.62 -8.29
N SER A 76 -5.55 6.95 -9.60
CA SER A 76 -6.64 6.53 -10.49
C SER A 76 -6.68 5.02 -10.69
N LEU A 77 -7.80 4.53 -11.21
CA LEU A 77 -7.95 3.11 -11.56
C LEU A 77 -6.91 2.66 -12.59
N GLU A 78 -6.59 3.53 -13.56
CA GLU A 78 -5.58 3.23 -14.58
C GLU A 78 -4.21 2.97 -13.96
N ILE A 79 -3.81 3.82 -13.02
CA ILE A 79 -2.53 3.65 -12.32
C ILE A 79 -2.58 2.42 -11.41
N LEU A 80 -3.72 2.15 -10.75
CA LEU A 80 -3.90 0.92 -9.97
C LEU A 80 -3.67 -0.32 -10.83
N ARG A 81 -4.24 -0.36 -12.04
CA ARG A 81 -4.04 -1.49 -12.96
C ARG A 81 -2.57 -1.71 -13.26
N LYS A 82 -1.83 -0.64 -13.50
CA LYS A 82 -0.38 -0.71 -13.79
C LYS A 82 0.42 -1.13 -12.56
N ALA A 83 0.09 -0.60 -11.40
CA ALA A 83 0.72 -1.02 -10.13
C ALA A 83 0.46 -2.49 -9.83
N MET A 84 -0.77 -2.97 -10.06
CA MET A 84 -1.11 -4.39 -9.91
C MET A 84 -0.30 -5.26 -10.87
N ALA A 85 -0.08 -4.80 -12.11
CA ALA A 85 0.77 -5.53 -13.05
C ALA A 85 2.20 -5.70 -12.50
N ARG A 86 2.75 -4.66 -11.87
CA ARG A 86 4.08 -4.74 -11.23
C ARG A 86 4.11 -5.72 -10.06
N LEU A 87 3.06 -5.73 -9.24
CA LEU A 87 2.94 -6.67 -8.13
C LEU A 87 2.86 -8.12 -8.61
N LEU A 88 2.03 -8.38 -9.61
CA LEU A 88 1.86 -9.72 -10.18
C LEU A 88 3.16 -10.19 -10.85
N GLU A 89 3.85 -9.32 -11.57
CA GLU A 89 5.14 -9.60 -12.18
C GLU A 89 6.17 -10.02 -11.13
N SER A 90 6.26 -9.25 -10.04
CA SER A 90 7.16 -9.56 -8.93
C SER A 90 6.82 -10.90 -8.27
N CYS A 91 5.54 -11.18 -8.07
CA CYS A 91 5.07 -12.43 -7.48
C CYS A 91 5.32 -13.62 -8.41
N TYR A 92 5.16 -13.42 -9.73
CA TYR A 92 5.43 -14.44 -10.73
C TYR A 92 6.91 -14.81 -10.78
N GLU A 93 7.80 -13.81 -10.73
CA GLU A 93 9.24 -14.02 -10.74
C GLU A 93 9.74 -14.64 -9.44
N ASN A 94 9.14 -14.26 -8.31
CA ASN A 94 9.51 -14.71 -6.97
C ASN A 94 8.24 -15.11 -6.22
N PRO A 95 7.76 -16.36 -6.42
CA PRO A 95 6.49 -16.82 -5.83
C PRO A 95 6.47 -16.68 -4.31
N ARG A 96 5.42 -16.02 -3.82
CA ARG A 96 5.18 -15.81 -2.40
C ARG A 96 3.75 -15.29 -2.20
N GLU A 97 3.24 -15.44 -1.00
CA GLU A 97 1.98 -14.82 -0.63
C GLU A 97 2.18 -13.32 -0.42
N ILE A 98 1.36 -12.50 -1.07
CA ILE A 98 1.33 -11.05 -0.84
C ILE A 98 -0.08 -10.70 -0.40
N GLN A 99 -0.20 -10.00 0.74
CA GLN A 99 -1.48 -9.48 1.22
C GLN A 99 -1.59 -7.99 0.88
N LEU A 100 -2.76 -7.61 0.35
CA LEU A 100 -3.05 -6.25 -0.11
C LEU A 100 -4.14 -5.67 0.77
N PHE A 101 -3.88 -4.51 1.37
CA PHE A 101 -4.78 -3.82 2.28
C PHE A 101 -5.26 -2.52 1.64
N PHE A 102 -6.56 -2.46 1.34
CA PHE A 102 -7.17 -1.28 0.74
C PHE A 102 -8.03 -0.59 1.78
N TYR A 103 -7.56 0.55 2.28
CA TYR A 103 -8.32 1.38 3.20
C TYR A 103 -9.16 2.40 2.42
N TYR A 104 -10.43 2.54 2.81
CA TYR A 104 -11.38 3.47 2.19
C TYR A 104 -11.44 3.30 0.66
N PRO A 105 -11.63 2.07 0.16
CA PRO A 105 -11.55 1.83 -1.28
C PRO A 105 -12.76 2.39 -2.01
N SER A 106 -12.55 2.89 -3.23
CA SER A 106 -13.64 3.26 -4.12
C SER A 106 -14.32 2.01 -4.69
N ASP A 107 -15.57 2.17 -5.13
CA ASP A 107 -16.30 1.08 -5.78
C ASP A 107 -15.60 0.62 -7.07
N ALA A 108 -14.99 1.57 -7.79
CA ALA A 108 -14.22 1.25 -9.00
C ALA A 108 -13.02 0.37 -8.70
N TYR A 109 -12.32 0.61 -7.57
CA TYR A 109 -11.22 -0.25 -7.13
C TYR A 109 -11.73 -1.66 -6.85
N ILE A 110 -12.77 -1.79 -6.06
CA ILE A 110 -13.32 -3.10 -5.68
C ILE A 110 -13.80 -3.86 -6.91
N SER A 111 -14.55 -3.21 -7.80
CA SER A 111 -15.03 -3.84 -9.03
C SER A 111 -13.90 -4.38 -9.89
N TYR A 112 -12.83 -3.61 -10.02
CA TYR A 112 -11.65 -4.04 -10.76
C TYR A 112 -10.96 -5.23 -10.07
N LEU A 113 -10.69 -5.12 -8.76
CA LEU A 113 -9.97 -6.15 -8.02
C LEU A 113 -10.68 -7.49 -8.06
N MET A 114 -12.02 -7.48 -8.04
CA MET A 114 -12.82 -8.71 -8.13
C MET A 114 -12.72 -9.40 -9.49
N THR A 115 -12.20 -8.71 -10.52
CA THR A 115 -12.01 -9.30 -11.84
C THR A 115 -10.60 -9.85 -12.07
N VAL A 116 -9.65 -9.60 -11.18
CA VAL A 116 -8.26 -10.06 -11.32
C VAL A 116 -8.16 -11.51 -10.86
N PRO A 117 -7.85 -12.47 -11.79
CA PRO A 117 -7.91 -13.90 -11.45
C PRO A 117 -6.91 -14.33 -10.36
N GLU A 118 -5.77 -13.66 -10.27
CA GLU A 118 -4.70 -13.98 -9.32
C GLU A 118 -5.00 -13.51 -7.90
N LEU A 119 -6.02 -12.64 -7.74
CA LEU A 119 -6.41 -12.12 -6.43
C LEU A 119 -7.54 -12.95 -5.83
N GLU A 120 -7.42 -13.20 -4.54
CA GLU A 120 -8.48 -13.82 -3.74
C GLU A 120 -8.89 -12.87 -2.63
N PHE A 121 -10.19 -12.65 -2.47
CA PHE A 121 -10.73 -11.88 -1.35
C PHE A 121 -10.45 -12.64 -0.05
N LEU A 122 -9.83 -11.98 0.91
CA LEU A 122 -9.47 -12.60 2.18
C LEU A 122 -10.39 -12.18 3.32
N ASP A 123 -10.58 -10.87 3.51
CA ASP A 123 -11.34 -10.35 4.63
C ASP A 123 -11.76 -8.89 4.41
N GLU A 124 -12.70 -8.44 5.22
CA GLU A 124 -13.12 -7.04 5.27
C GLU A 124 -13.27 -6.63 6.74
N ILE A 125 -12.64 -5.51 7.11
CA ILE A 125 -12.70 -4.96 8.46
C ILE A 125 -13.50 -3.67 8.41
N ASP A 126 -14.65 -3.65 9.10
CA ASP A 126 -15.49 -2.46 9.23
C ASP A 126 -14.86 -1.50 10.23
N CYS A 127 -14.65 -0.25 9.79
CA CYS A 127 -14.07 0.81 10.60
C CYS A 127 -15.04 1.97 10.84
N MET A 128 -16.33 1.81 10.50
CA MET A 128 -17.32 2.89 10.57
C MET A 128 -17.48 3.48 11.97
N ASP A 129 -17.38 2.65 12.99
CA ASP A 129 -17.51 3.06 14.39
C ASP A 129 -16.29 3.81 14.95
N LEU A 130 -15.17 3.82 14.22
CA LEU A 130 -13.96 4.54 14.61
C LEU A 130 -14.02 6.03 14.25
N PHE A 131 -14.95 6.42 13.37
CA PHE A 131 -15.03 7.77 12.83
C PHE A 131 -16.45 8.33 12.92
N PRO A 132 -16.62 9.63 13.20
CA PRO A 132 -17.94 10.26 13.18
C PRO A 132 -18.52 10.27 11.75
N GLY A 133 -19.82 10.04 11.62
CA GLY A 133 -20.53 10.13 10.34
C GLY A 133 -20.82 8.80 9.66
N GLY A 134 -20.17 7.71 10.06
CA GLY A 134 -20.56 6.36 9.64
C GLY A 134 -20.55 6.08 8.14
N ASP A 135 -19.56 6.58 7.41
CA ASP A 135 -19.41 6.31 5.98
C ASP A 135 -19.12 4.82 5.75
N SER A 136 -19.91 4.17 4.87
CA SER A 136 -19.76 2.74 4.56
C SER A 136 -18.44 2.38 3.89
N ARG A 137 -17.70 3.38 3.36
CA ARG A 137 -16.36 3.18 2.80
C ARG A 137 -15.26 3.18 3.87
N GLU A 138 -15.58 3.52 5.13
CA GLU A 138 -14.65 3.42 6.26
C GLU A 138 -14.44 1.94 6.61
N ARG A 139 -13.67 1.27 5.77
CA ARG A 139 -13.35 -0.16 5.90
C ARG A 139 -11.98 -0.46 5.30
N VAL A 140 -11.41 -1.58 5.72
CA VAL A 140 -10.21 -2.15 5.10
C VAL A 140 -10.65 -3.42 4.38
N VAL A 141 -10.39 -3.50 3.08
CA VAL A 141 -10.65 -4.70 2.28
C VAL A 141 -9.31 -5.36 2.00
N ILE A 142 -9.21 -6.65 2.28
CA ILE A 142 -7.97 -7.40 2.20
C ILE A 142 -8.09 -8.44 1.10
N PHE A 143 -7.15 -8.39 0.17
CA PHE A 143 -6.97 -9.40 -0.88
C PHE A 143 -5.62 -10.09 -0.68
N THR A 144 -5.48 -11.28 -1.23
CA THR A 144 -4.21 -11.98 -1.25
C THR A 144 -3.87 -12.44 -2.67
N ILE A 145 -2.58 -12.35 -3.01
CA ILE A 145 -2.02 -13.04 -4.18
C ILE A 145 -1.41 -14.30 -3.64
N GLN A 146 -1.88 -15.46 -4.08
CA GLN A 146 -1.37 -16.75 -3.63
C GLN A 146 -0.33 -17.31 -4.60
N GLU A 147 0.52 -18.15 -4.09
CA GLU A 147 1.50 -18.90 -4.89
C GLU A 147 0.83 -19.81 -5.92
#